data_4522f6ae6badb5e0a2617f5804bf717b
#
_entry.id   4522f6ae6badb5e0a2617f5804bf717b
#
_cell.length_a   1.000
_cell.length_b   1.000
_cell.length_c   1.000
_cell.angle_alpha   90.00
_cell.angle_beta   90.00
_cell.angle_gamma   90.00
#
_symmetry.space_group_name_H-M   'P 1'
#
loop_
_entity.id
_entity.type
_entity.pdbx_description
1 polymer ?
#
loop_
_entity_poly.entity_id
_entity_poly.type
_entity_poly.pdbx_seq_one_letter_code
_entity_poly.pdbx_strand_id
1 'polypeptide(L)'
;MINPWNHYLFSITSLGYTRGIGISSTYIIFYAYCIASIIVTLKNMKHMDKTIHRILSTFPILAVVVIIIQQIYPNVILSGSAATCALLIIYLHLQNKQISLDYLTSLPNRQELLSMLDIMLRRNPEQDFVLMVISLRNFRQINNTYGQPIGDAFLKEVSSFLNHIGPKQNVYRFNGDEFALLFTHVNEAEMKKCVEVIQKRMKHSWKVNDYRIYLSHVIGAVRHLDHLQTIEQIINAIEYAINRAKVNQEEEICYCDQKMLGQLERKNQIIQILKEKLEDESFE
;
A
#
# COMPACT_ATOMS: atom_id res chain seq x y z
N MET A 1 -4.07 46.64 -0.46
CA MET A 1 -3.21 46.54 0.76
C MET A 1 -3.46 47.76 1.61
N ILE A 2 -4.11 47.60 2.77
CA ILE A 2 -4.56 48.74 3.60
C ILE A 2 -3.51 49.14 4.67
N ASN A 3 -2.64 48.17 5.07
CA ASN A 3 -1.73 48.37 6.21
C ASN A 3 -0.68 49.47 6.06
N PRO A 4 -0.07 49.75 4.89
CA PRO A 4 0.92 50.79 4.73
C PRO A 4 0.40 52.24 5.04
N TRP A 5 -0.93 52.42 4.92
CA TRP A 5 -1.60 53.72 5.06
C TRP A 5 -2.15 53.99 6.48
N ASN A 6 -2.58 52.95 7.18
CA ASN A 6 -3.26 53.13 8.47
C ASN A 6 -2.61 52.39 9.64
N HIS A 7 -1.54 51.65 9.40
CA HIS A 7 -0.82 50.87 10.43
C HIS A 7 -1.72 49.94 11.26
N TYR A 8 -2.85 49.51 10.68
CA TYR A 8 -3.88 48.76 11.39
C TYR A 8 -3.40 47.38 11.84
N LEU A 9 -2.61 46.67 11.01
CA LEU A 9 -2.07 45.37 11.33
C LEU A 9 -0.73 45.39 12.02
N PHE A 10 0.21 46.24 11.53
CA PHE A 10 1.53 46.39 12.11
C PHE A 10 2.14 47.74 11.72
N SER A 11 3.11 48.21 12.50
CA SER A 11 4.00 49.30 12.14
C SER A 11 5.46 48.93 12.37
N ILE A 12 6.34 49.44 11.53
CA ILE A 12 7.78 49.32 11.67
C ILE A 12 8.33 50.69 12.06
N THR A 13 8.86 50.79 13.25
CA THR A 13 9.46 52.01 13.79
C THR A 13 10.97 51.84 13.93
N SER A 14 11.70 52.94 14.26
CA SER A 14 13.12 52.86 14.57
C SER A 14 13.46 51.91 15.74
N LEU A 15 12.47 51.59 16.57
CA LEU A 15 12.59 50.66 17.71
C LEU A 15 12.20 49.22 17.33
N GLY A 16 11.83 48.94 16.08
CA GLY A 16 11.47 47.62 15.58
C GLY A 16 10.00 47.48 15.22
N TYR A 17 9.56 46.23 15.17
CA TYR A 17 8.20 45.81 14.79
C TYR A 17 7.22 46.01 15.97
N THR A 18 6.11 46.68 15.70
CA THR A 18 5.01 46.83 16.67
C THR A 18 3.70 46.31 16.07
N ARG A 19 2.89 45.63 16.90
CA ARG A 19 1.61 45.06 16.48
C ARG A 19 0.53 46.13 16.44
N GLY A 20 -0.27 46.15 15.35
CA GLY A 20 -1.44 47.02 15.26
C GLY A 20 -2.68 46.39 15.90
N ILE A 21 -3.70 47.19 16.14
CA ILE A 21 -4.97 46.78 16.80
C ILE A 21 -5.67 45.65 15.99
N GLY A 22 -5.57 45.71 14.65
CA GLY A 22 -6.24 44.76 13.76
C GLY A 22 -5.65 43.34 13.78
N ILE A 23 -4.46 43.14 14.39
CA ILE A 23 -3.87 41.78 14.43
C ILE A 23 -4.70 40.82 15.29
N SER A 24 -5.44 41.35 16.28
CA SER A 24 -6.33 40.55 17.12
C SER A 24 -7.48 39.92 16.33
N SER A 25 -7.97 40.57 15.29
CA SER A 25 -9.02 40.02 14.43
C SER A 25 -8.52 38.83 13.61
N THR A 26 -7.27 38.81 13.20
CA THR A 26 -6.67 37.65 12.48
C THR A 26 -6.57 36.43 13.38
N TYR A 27 -6.24 36.63 14.66
CA TYR A 27 -6.22 35.54 15.63
C TYR A 27 -7.62 34.94 15.88
N ILE A 28 -8.64 35.82 16.00
CA ILE A 28 -10.05 35.35 16.20
C ILE A 28 -10.50 34.49 15.01
N ILE A 29 -10.25 34.96 13.78
CA ILE A 29 -10.58 34.19 12.55
C ILE A 29 -9.84 32.86 12.53
N PHE A 30 -8.56 32.87 12.90
CA PHE A 30 -7.74 31.65 12.94
C PHE A 30 -8.28 30.62 13.95
N TYR A 31 -8.61 31.04 15.19
CA TYR A 31 -9.20 30.15 16.18
C TYR A 31 -10.55 29.62 15.75
N ALA A 32 -11.42 30.44 15.15
CA ALA A 32 -12.69 30.01 14.61
C ALA A 32 -12.49 28.93 13.52
N TYR A 33 -11.50 29.08 12.64
CA TYR A 33 -11.17 28.10 11.64
C TYR A 33 -10.66 26.78 12.25
N CYS A 34 -9.79 26.82 13.26
CA CYS A 34 -9.31 25.63 13.97
C CYS A 34 -10.45 24.87 14.64
N ILE A 35 -11.37 25.58 15.30
CA ILE A 35 -12.57 24.97 15.93
C ILE A 35 -13.47 24.32 14.87
N ALA A 36 -13.75 25.02 13.79
CA ALA A 36 -14.55 24.48 12.68
C ALA A 36 -13.91 23.22 12.08
N SER A 37 -12.59 23.23 11.86
CA SER A 37 -11.83 22.08 11.36
C SER A 37 -11.96 20.85 12.28
N ILE A 38 -11.84 21.04 13.58
CA ILE A 38 -11.99 19.99 14.59
C ILE A 38 -13.42 19.43 14.55
N ILE A 39 -14.44 20.29 14.53
CA ILE A 39 -15.86 19.87 14.50
C ILE A 39 -16.15 19.03 13.24
N VAL A 40 -15.70 19.49 12.06
CA VAL A 40 -15.89 18.77 10.79
C VAL A 40 -15.18 17.40 10.83
N THR A 41 -13.97 17.36 11.37
CA THR A 41 -13.17 16.11 11.49
C THR A 41 -13.86 15.11 12.42
N LEU A 42 -14.36 15.56 13.58
CA LEU A 42 -15.08 14.70 14.51
C LEU A 42 -16.41 14.18 13.93
N LYS A 43 -17.15 15.04 13.20
CA LYS A 43 -18.41 14.66 12.57
C LYS A 43 -18.24 13.58 11.49
N ASN A 44 -17.13 13.63 10.76
CA ASN A 44 -16.83 12.71 9.65
C ASN A 44 -15.93 11.53 10.04
N MET A 45 -15.66 11.31 11.32
CA MET A 45 -14.76 10.29 11.85
C MET A 45 -15.04 8.86 11.33
N LYS A 46 -16.31 8.53 11.10
CA LYS A 46 -16.72 7.18 10.64
C LYS A 46 -16.41 6.91 9.16
N HIS A 47 -16.24 7.96 8.35
CA HIS A 47 -16.06 7.87 6.90
C HIS A 47 -14.61 8.17 6.46
N MET A 48 -13.75 8.49 7.41
CA MET A 48 -12.36 8.88 7.11
C MET A 48 -11.38 7.78 7.50
N ASP A 49 -10.31 7.66 6.72
CA ASP A 49 -9.14 6.86 7.05
C ASP A 49 -8.56 7.31 8.41
N LYS A 50 -8.22 6.34 9.28
CA LYS A 50 -7.70 6.60 10.65
C LYS A 50 -6.46 7.49 10.65
N THR A 51 -5.61 7.38 9.62
CA THR A 51 -4.40 8.18 9.51
C THR A 51 -4.73 9.63 9.14
N ILE A 52 -5.64 9.83 8.18
CA ILE A 52 -6.13 11.16 7.81
C ILE A 52 -6.86 11.82 8.99
N HIS A 53 -7.71 11.06 9.69
CA HIS A 53 -8.38 11.55 10.90
C HIS A 53 -7.38 12.01 11.96
N ARG A 54 -6.32 11.23 12.23
CA ARG A 54 -5.28 11.60 13.21
C ARG A 54 -4.56 12.88 12.80
N ILE A 55 -4.16 13.03 11.55
CA ILE A 55 -3.49 14.23 11.04
C ILE A 55 -4.41 15.45 11.15
N LEU A 56 -5.64 15.35 10.65
CA LEU A 56 -6.59 16.47 10.69
C LEU A 56 -7.05 16.87 12.10
N SER A 57 -6.99 15.97 13.07
CA SER A 57 -7.33 16.28 14.47
C SER A 57 -6.15 16.86 15.26
N THR A 58 -4.93 16.38 15.03
CA THR A 58 -3.75 16.87 15.78
C THR A 58 -3.24 18.21 15.27
N PHE A 59 -3.43 18.47 13.98
CA PHE A 59 -2.87 19.63 13.29
C PHE A 59 -3.43 20.98 13.81
N PRO A 60 -4.76 21.18 13.93
CA PRO A 60 -5.33 22.41 14.48
C PRO A 60 -4.92 22.64 15.94
N ILE A 61 -4.73 21.59 16.73
CA ILE A 61 -4.28 21.69 18.12
C ILE A 61 -2.85 22.23 18.16
N LEU A 62 -1.95 21.66 17.35
CA LEU A 62 -0.57 22.14 17.25
C LEU A 62 -0.51 23.58 16.78
N ALA A 63 -1.32 23.96 15.79
CA ALA A 63 -1.39 25.31 15.28
C ALA A 63 -1.85 26.32 16.34
N VAL A 64 -2.83 25.96 17.18
CA VAL A 64 -3.26 26.79 18.32
C VAL A 64 -2.13 26.98 19.33
N VAL A 65 -1.39 25.92 19.68
CA VAL A 65 -0.24 26.01 20.59
C VAL A 65 0.83 26.95 20.04
N VAL A 66 1.19 26.83 18.77
CA VAL A 66 2.18 27.70 18.11
C VAL A 66 1.75 29.18 18.15
N ILE A 67 0.48 29.46 17.89
CA ILE A 67 -0.07 30.81 17.91
C ILE A 67 -0.07 31.39 19.34
N ILE A 68 -0.41 30.59 20.35
CA ILE A 68 -0.33 31.04 21.77
C ILE A 68 1.12 31.40 22.15
N ILE A 69 2.09 30.53 21.78
CA ILE A 69 3.50 30.82 22.04
C ILE A 69 3.92 32.13 21.36
N GLN A 70 3.50 32.32 20.10
CA GLN A 70 3.82 33.58 19.37
C GLN A 70 3.12 34.82 19.93
N GLN A 71 1.97 34.65 20.59
CA GLN A 71 1.33 35.78 21.30
C GLN A 71 2.11 36.18 22.56
N ILE A 72 2.65 35.19 23.29
CA ILE A 72 3.45 35.43 24.50
C ILE A 72 4.84 35.97 24.14
N TYR A 73 5.44 35.45 23.05
CA TYR A 73 6.78 35.85 22.57
C TYR A 73 6.72 36.52 21.19
N PRO A 74 6.37 37.80 21.08
CA PRO A 74 6.15 38.48 19.79
C PRO A 74 7.36 38.47 18.84
N ASN A 75 8.55 38.36 19.39
CA ASN A 75 9.83 38.42 18.65
C ASN A 75 10.15 37.05 17.97
N VAL A 76 9.40 36.00 18.24
CA VAL A 76 9.61 34.67 17.69
C VAL A 76 8.59 34.42 16.58
N ILE A 77 9.05 34.31 15.32
CA ILE A 77 8.20 34.07 14.17
C ILE A 77 8.14 32.55 13.93
N LEU A 78 7.19 31.88 14.56
CA LEU A 78 6.99 30.42 14.45
C LEU A 78 5.91 30.02 13.44
N SER A 79 5.01 30.95 13.07
CA SER A 79 3.85 30.64 12.21
C SER A 79 4.24 30.16 10.82
N GLY A 80 5.28 30.73 10.22
CA GLY A 80 5.77 30.32 8.91
C GLY A 80 6.37 28.91 8.91
N SER A 81 7.21 28.59 9.90
CA SER A 81 7.80 27.25 10.03
C SER A 81 6.76 26.18 10.36
N ALA A 82 5.78 26.50 11.21
CA ALA A 82 4.69 25.59 11.52
C ALA A 82 3.82 25.30 10.28
N ALA A 83 3.48 26.32 9.48
CA ALA A 83 2.75 26.15 8.23
C ALA A 83 3.54 25.31 7.22
N THR A 84 4.84 25.53 7.12
CA THR A 84 5.72 24.76 6.22
C THR A 84 5.80 23.28 6.63
N CYS A 85 5.99 23.01 7.93
CA CYS A 85 5.97 21.64 8.46
C CYS A 85 4.63 20.96 8.19
N ALA A 86 3.55 21.70 8.29
CA ALA A 86 2.21 21.25 7.98
C ALA A 86 2.06 20.76 6.56
N LEU A 87 2.39 21.62 5.63
CA LEU A 87 2.32 21.32 4.21
C LEU A 87 3.24 20.15 3.86
N LEU A 88 4.41 20.05 4.48
CA LEU A 88 5.33 18.95 4.30
C LEU A 88 4.73 17.62 4.78
N ILE A 89 4.09 17.59 5.95
CA ILE A 89 3.44 16.39 6.48
C ILE A 89 2.30 15.94 5.56
N ILE A 90 1.46 16.88 5.12
CA ILE A 90 0.36 16.60 4.17
C ILE A 90 0.93 16.06 2.84
N TYR A 91 1.96 16.70 2.31
CA TYR A 91 2.62 16.29 1.07
C TYR A 91 3.20 14.88 1.17
N LEU A 92 3.95 14.56 2.24
CA LEU A 92 4.52 13.23 2.47
C LEU A 92 3.41 12.17 2.63
N HIS A 93 2.30 12.54 3.28
CA HIS A 93 1.17 11.60 3.43
C HIS A 93 0.47 11.32 2.09
N LEU A 94 0.29 12.35 1.25
CA LEU A 94 -0.27 12.19 -0.09
C LEU A 94 0.66 11.37 -0.99
N GLN A 95 1.97 11.60 -0.90
CA GLN A 95 2.95 10.77 -1.62
C GLN A 95 2.91 9.31 -1.18
N ASN A 96 2.88 9.03 0.12
CA ASN A 96 2.80 7.65 0.62
C ASN A 96 1.53 6.93 0.13
N LYS A 97 0.42 7.64 -0.06
CA LYS A 97 -0.80 7.06 -0.60
C LYS A 97 -0.71 6.77 -2.11
N GLN A 98 0.06 7.53 -2.86
CA GLN A 98 0.37 7.24 -4.28
C GLN A 98 1.31 6.04 -4.45
N ILE A 99 2.13 5.74 -3.43
CA ILE A 99 3.07 4.60 -3.43
C ILE A 99 2.33 3.26 -3.24
N SER A 100 1.07 3.26 -2.77
CA SER A 100 0.32 2.00 -2.53
C SER A 100 -0.32 1.40 -3.78
N LEU A 101 -0.32 2.10 -4.92
CA LEU A 101 -0.82 1.60 -6.19
C LEU A 101 0.33 1.28 -7.16
N ASP A 102 0.13 0.24 -7.96
CA ASP A 102 0.98 -0.04 -9.11
C ASP A 102 0.68 0.97 -10.23
N TYR A 103 1.72 1.65 -10.72
CA TYR A 103 1.59 2.74 -11.71
C TYR A 103 1.04 2.28 -13.07
N LEU A 104 1.27 0.99 -13.42
CA LEU A 104 0.86 0.44 -14.71
C LEU A 104 -0.61 -0.01 -14.69
N THR A 105 -1.00 -0.76 -13.66
CA THR A 105 -2.28 -1.46 -13.58
C THR A 105 -3.30 -0.74 -12.70
N SER A 106 -2.86 0.23 -11.91
CA SER A 106 -3.67 0.92 -10.89
C SER A 106 -4.25 -0.01 -9.81
N LEU A 107 -3.83 -1.26 -9.78
CA LEU A 107 -4.12 -2.17 -8.66
C LEU A 107 -3.29 -1.76 -7.44
N PRO A 108 -3.73 -2.06 -6.22
CA PRO A 108 -2.87 -2.04 -5.05
C PRO A 108 -1.61 -2.88 -5.30
N ASN A 109 -0.46 -2.34 -4.89
CA ASN A 109 0.82 -3.01 -5.12
C ASN A 109 1.17 -4.00 -4.01
N ARG A 110 2.36 -4.65 -4.13
CA ARG A 110 2.88 -5.59 -3.12
C ARG A 110 2.96 -4.98 -1.73
N GLN A 111 3.36 -3.71 -1.62
CA GLN A 111 3.48 -3.03 -0.32
C GLN A 111 2.13 -2.93 0.40
N GLU A 112 1.07 -2.64 -0.35
CA GLU A 112 -0.29 -2.59 0.18
C GLU A 112 -0.79 -3.97 0.61
N LEU A 113 -0.49 -5.02 -0.17
CA LEU A 113 -0.77 -6.40 0.23
C LEU A 113 -0.09 -6.76 1.56
N LEU A 114 1.23 -6.47 1.70
CA LEU A 114 1.97 -6.75 2.93
C LEU A 114 1.38 -5.98 4.13
N SER A 115 1.00 -4.72 3.93
CA SER A 115 0.33 -3.90 4.96
C SER A 115 -1.02 -4.49 5.37
N MET A 116 -1.78 -5.00 4.42
CA MET A 116 -3.06 -5.67 4.70
C MET A 116 -2.88 -6.97 5.48
N LEU A 117 -1.91 -7.80 5.08
CA LEU A 117 -1.56 -9.03 5.81
C LEU A 117 -1.10 -8.72 7.24
N ASP A 118 -0.27 -7.68 7.44
CA ASP A 118 0.18 -7.26 8.78
C ASP A 118 -1.00 -6.86 9.66
N ILE A 119 -1.94 -6.11 9.12
CA ILE A 119 -3.17 -5.71 9.84
C ILE A 119 -4.01 -6.93 10.23
N MET A 120 -4.15 -7.91 9.32
CA MET A 120 -4.93 -9.12 9.57
C MET A 120 -4.28 -9.98 10.67
N LEU A 121 -2.99 -10.24 10.56
CA LEU A 121 -2.23 -11.04 11.55
C LEU A 121 -2.23 -10.40 12.95
N ARG A 122 -2.16 -9.07 13.04
CA ARG A 122 -2.16 -8.36 14.34
C ARG A 122 -3.55 -8.24 14.96
N ARG A 123 -4.61 -8.08 14.16
CA ARG A 123 -5.96 -7.85 14.68
C ARG A 123 -6.73 -9.12 14.97
N ASN A 124 -6.61 -10.10 14.08
CA ASN A 124 -7.30 -11.38 14.15
C ASN A 124 -6.33 -12.50 13.73
N PRO A 125 -5.41 -12.92 14.60
CA PRO A 125 -4.45 -13.98 14.26
C PRO A 125 -5.09 -15.31 13.85
N GLU A 126 -6.30 -15.58 14.32
CA GLU A 126 -7.08 -16.78 14.01
C GLU A 126 -7.96 -16.63 12.78
N GLN A 127 -7.93 -15.46 12.11
CA GLN A 127 -8.76 -15.25 10.92
C GLN A 127 -8.26 -16.10 9.77
N ASP A 128 -9.09 -17.01 9.30
CA ASP A 128 -8.81 -17.82 8.12
C ASP A 128 -8.86 -16.95 6.85
N PHE A 129 -7.80 -17.01 6.06
CA PHE A 129 -7.73 -16.37 4.75
C PHE A 129 -6.91 -17.21 3.78
N VAL A 130 -7.12 -16.98 2.49
CA VAL A 130 -6.33 -17.59 1.43
C VAL A 130 -5.67 -16.49 0.59
N LEU A 131 -4.36 -16.59 0.45
CA LEU A 131 -3.58 -15.82 -0.51
C LEU A 131 -3.33 -16.69 -1.73
N MET A 132 -3.80 -16.23 -2.88
CA MET A 132 -3.61 -16.87 -4.17
C MET A 132 -2.80 -15.95 -5.07
N VAL A 133 -1.77 -16.45 -5.73
CA VAL A 133 -0.97 -15.66 -6.67
C VAL A 133 -0.97 -16.37 -8.03
N ILE A 134 -1.32 -15.59 -9.05
CA ILE A 134 -1.30 -15.96 -10.45
C ILE A 134 -0.03 -15.41 -11.06
N SER A 135 0.82 -16.28 -11.61
CA SER A 135 2.04 -15.91 -12.31
C SER A 135 1.92 -16.25 -13.78
N LEU A 136 2.14 -15.28 -14.67
CA LEU A 136 2.14 -15.49 -16.12
C LEU A 136 3.45 -16.17 -16.51
N ARG A 137 3.36 -17.30 -17.22
CA ARG A 137 4.55 -18.01 -17.70
C ARG A 137 5.13 -17.33 -18.92
N ASN A 138 6.45 -17.28 -19.00
CA ASN A 138 7.20 -16.79 -20.18
C ASN A 138 6.84 -15.36 -20.61
N PHE A 139 6.32 -14.51 -19.70
CA PHE A 139 5.92 -13.16 -20.01
C PHE A 139 7.09 -12.31 -20.52
N ARG A 140 8.30 -12.56 -20.03
CA ARG A 140 9.53 -11.96 -20.54
C ARG A 140 9.74 -12.21 -22.05
N GLN A 141 9.35 -13.39 -22.54
CA GLN A 141 9.46 -13.71 -23.97
C GLN A 141 8.46 -12.87 -24.79
N ILE A 142 7.27 -12.61 -24.25
CA ILE A 142 6.30 -11.70 -24.88
C ILE A 142 6.89 -10.30 -25.02
N ASN A 143 7.49 -9.77 -23.96
CA ASN A 143 8.16 -8.47 -24.00
C ASN A 143 9.31 -8.43 -25.02
N ASN A 144 10.10 -9.51 -25.10
CA ASN A 144 11.21 -9.60 -26.07
C ASN A 144 10.71 -9.67 -27.52
N THR A 145 9.56 -10.31 -27.76
CA THR A 145 9.05 -10.53 -29.12
C THR A 145 8.22 -9.35 -29.63
N TYR A 146 7.37 -8.75 -28.78
CA TYR A 146 6.40 -7.73 -29.17
C TYR A 146 6.72 -6.34 -28.61
N GLY A 147 7.76 -6.23 -27.77
CA GLY A 147 8.15 -5.01 -27.08
C GLY A 147 7.39 -4.79 -25.77
N GLN A 148 8.04 -4.08 -24.85
CA GLN A 148 7.49 -3.77 -23.53
C GLN A 148 6.12 -3.05 -23.58
N PRO A 149 5.85 -2.07 -24.47
CA PRO A 149 4.55 -1.40 -24.51
C PRO A 149 3.38 -2.35 -24.77
N ILE A 150 3.60 -3.40 -25.57
CA ILE A 150 2.58 -4.43 -25.84
C ILE A 150 2.40 -5.34 -24.62
N GLY A 151 3.50 -5.78 -23.98
CA GLY A 151 3.43 -6.51 -22.73
C GLY A 151 2.69 -5.73 -21.63
N ASP A 152 3.00 -4.45 -21.47
CA ASP A 152 2.34 -3.58 -20.52
C ASP A 152 0.82 -3.46 -20.78
N ALA A 153 0.42 -3.42 -22.04
CA ALA A 153 -0.99 -3.41 -22.40
C ALA A 153 -1.69 -4.74 -22.08
N PHE A 154 -1.02 -5.91 -22.27
CA PHE A 154 -1.53 -7.21 -21.79
C PHE A 154 -1.67 -7.27 -20.28
N LEU A 155 -0.71 -6.72 -19.52
CA LEU A 155 -0.79 -6.66 -18.06
C LEU A 155 -1.98 -5.83 -17.58
N LYS A 156 -2.31 -4.73 -18.27
CA LYS A 156 -3.51 -3.90 -17.99
C LYS A 156 -4.79 -4.70 -18.23
N GLU A 157 -4.88 -5.44 -19.34
CA GLU A 157 -6.05 -6.28 -19.64
C GLU A 157 -6.23 -7.39 -18.60
N VAL A 158 -5.14 -8.08 -18.23
CA VAL A 158 -5.17 -9.12 -17.18
C VAL A 158 -5.59 -8.53 -15.85
N SER A 159 -5.04 -7.36 -15.46
CA SER A 159 -5.38 -6.69 -14.22
C SER A 159 -6.86 -6.27 -14.17
N SER A 160 -7.38 -5.72 -15.26
CA SER A 160 -8.79 -5.34 -15.38
C SER A 160 -9.71 -6.55 -15.22
N PHE A 161 -9.38 -7.67 -15.89
CA PHE A 161 -10.12 -8.91 -15.77
C PHE A 161 -10.11 -9.44 -14.33
N LEU A 162 -8.93 -9.54 -13.70
CA LEU A 162 -8.80 -10.04 -12.33
C LEU A 162 -9.52 -9.15 -11.31
N ASN A 163 -9.45 -7.83 -11.48
CA ASN A 163 -10.16 -6.88 -10.63
C ASN A 163 -11.69 -7.01 -10.73
N HIS A 164 -12.20 -7.45 -11.90
CA HIS A 164 -13.62 -7.65 -12.10
C HIS A 164 -14.14 -8.95 -11.46
N ILE A 165 -13.36 -10.03 -11.48
CA ILE A 165 -13.78 -11.36 -11.01
C ILE A 165 -13.29 -11.70 -9.60
N GLY A 166 -12.21 -11.06 -9.16
CA GLY A 166 -11.58 -11.31 -7.86
C GLY A 166 -12.38 -10.78 -6.67
N PRO A 167 -11.94 -11.10 -5.46
CA PRO A 167 -12.55 -10.55 -4.25
C PRO A 167 -12.51 -9.03 -4.30
N LYS A 168 -13.63 -8.39 -3.97
CA LYS A 168 -13.73 -6.92 -4.02
C LYS A 168 -12.62 -6.26 -3.21
N GLN A 169 -11.86 -5.35 -3.85
CA GLN A 169 -10.77 -4.56 -3.27
C GLN A 169 -9.56 -5.36 -2.76
N ASN A 170 -9.46 -6.65 -3.08
CA ASN A 170 -8.41 -7.54 -2.62
C ASN A 170 -7.65 -8.21 -3.77
N VAL A 171 -7.49 -7.48 -4.87
CA VAL A 171 -6.64 -7.86 -6.01
C VAL A 171 -5.44 -6.92 -6.03
N TYR A 172 -4.25 -7.48 -6.11
CA TYR A 172 -2.99 -6.76 -5.98
C TYR A 172 -2.05 -7.08 -7.13
N ARG A 173 -1.18 -6.15 -7.49
CA ARG A 173 0.00 -6.42 -8.30
C ARG A 173 1.11 -6.92 -7.39
N PHE A 174 1.41 -8.23 -7.46
CA PHE A 174 2.38 -8.85 -6.54
C PHE A 174 3.82 -8.61 -6.97
N ASN A 175 4.15 -8.93 -8.22
CA ASN A 175 5.44 -8.67 -8.87
C ASN A 175 5.21 -8.35 -10.36
N GLY A 176 6.26 -8.18 -11.14
CA GLY A 176 6.26 -7.89 -12.57
C GLY A 176 5.09 -8.49 -13.38
N ASP A 177 4.99 -9.80 -13.47
CA ASP A 177 3.97 -10.57 -14.19
C ASP A 177 3.09 -11.42 -13.25
N GLU A 178 3.03 -11.03 -11.95
CA GLU A 178 2.33 -11.78 -10.91
C GLU A 178 1.24 -10.91 -10.25
N PHE A 179 0.08 -11.50 -10.05
CA PHE A 179 -1.10 -10.88 -9.45
C PHE A 179 -1.56 -11.70 -8.25
N ALA A 180 -1.87 -11.02 -7.14
CA ALA A 180 -2.36 -11.65 -5.93
C ALA A 180 -3.85 -11.39 -5.72
N LEU A 181 -4.57 -12.42 -5.27
CA LEU A 181 -5.95 -12.35 -4.80
C LEU A 181 -5.98 -12.78 -3.34
N LEU A 182 -6.50 -11.91 -2.47
CA LEU A 182 -6.61 -12.18 -1.05
C LEU A 182 -8.07 -12.42 -0.66
N PHE A 183 -8.40 -13.65 -0.30
CA PHE A 183 -9.71 -14.04 0.19
C PHE A 183 -9.73 -13.94 1.72
N THR A 184 -10.30 -12.86 2.25
CA THR A 184 -10.36 -12.57 3.69
C THR A 184 -11.44 -13.36 4.45
N HIS A 185 -12.39 -13.92 3.72
CA HIS A 185 -13.38 -14.88 4.20
C HIS A 185 -13.32 -16.09 3.31
N VAL A 186 -12.93 -17.22 3.89
CA VAL A 186 -12.75 -18.45 3.09
C VAL A 186 -14.11 -19.07 2.78
N ASN A 187 -14.57 -18.82 1.57
CA ASN A 187 -15.69 -19.54 0.96
C ASN A 187 -15.14 -20.39 -0.18
N GLU A 188 -15.01 -21.67 0.06
CA GLU A 188 -14.41 -22.61 -0.90
C GLU A 188 -15.14 -22.64 -2.25
N ALA A 189 -16.47 -22.46 -2.24
CA ALA A 189 -17.26 -22.42 -3.48
C ALA A 189 -16.95 -21.16 -4.30
N GLU A 190 -16.81 -20.00 -3.67
CA GLU A 190 -16.45 -18.75 -4.34
C GLU A 190 -15.01 -18.79 -4.87
N MET A 191 -14.07 -19.30 -4.08
CA MET A 191 -12.69 -19.49 -4.51
C MET A 191 -12.59 -20.42 -5.71
N LYS A 192 -13.24 -21.60 -5.65
CA LYS A 192 -13.28 -22.56 -6.74
C LYS A 192 -13.87 -21.96 -8.00
N LYS A 193 -14.99 -21.25 -7.88
CA LYS A 193 -15.62 -20.52 -8.99
C LYS A 193 -14.69 -19.48 -9.59
N CYS A 194 -14.00 -18.70 -8.75
CA CYS A 194 -13.02 -17.70 -9.20
C CYS A 194 -11.90 -18.36 -10.00
N VAL A 195 -11.33 -19.44 -9.50
CA VAL A 195 -10.28 -20.22 -10.17
C VAL A 195 -10.77 -20.79 -11.51
N GLU A 196 -11.95 -21.38 -11.56
CA GLU A 196 -12.54 -21.91 -12.79
C GLU A 196 -12.72 -20.81 -13.85
N VAL A 197 -13.17 -19.62 -13.44
CA VAL A 197 -13.32 -18.48 -14.35
C VAL A 197 -11.95 -18.02 -14.87
N ILE A 198 -10.93 -17.96 -14.01
CA ILE A 198 -9.56 -17.62 -14.41
C ILE A 198 -9.04 -18.64 -15.42
N GLN A 199 -9.09 -19.93 -15.11
CA GLN A 199 -8.61 -21.01 -15.97
C GLN A 199 -9.34 -21.00 -17.32
N LYS A 200 -10.67 -20.83 -17.31
CA LYS A 200 -11.47 -20.72 -18.52
C LYS A 200 -11.03 -19.54 -19.39
N ARG A 201 -10.80 -18.37 -18.77
CA ARG A 201 -10.35 -17.16 -19.51
C ARG A 201 -8.96 -17.34 -20.09
N MET A 202 -8.03 -17.93 -19.34
CA MET A 202 -6.65 -18.15 -19.76
C MET A 202 -6.49 -19.15 -20.90
N LYS A 203 -7.46 -20.04 -21.12
CA LYS A 203 -7.52 -20.94 -22.29
C LYS A 203 -7.83 -20.21 -23.60
N HIS A 204 -8.26 -18.95 -23.54
CA HIS A 204 -8.58 -18.15 -24.71
C HIS A 204 -7.52 -17.07 -24.96
N SER A 205 -7.34 -16.70 -26.21
CA SER A 205 -6.41 -15.63 -26.56
C SER A 205 -6.82 -14.29 -25.97
N TRP A 206 -5.82 -13.50 -25.60
CA TRP A 206 -5.95 -12.12 -25.20
C TRP A 206 -5.69 -11.23 -26.43
N LYS A 207 -6.55 -10.25 -26.63
CA LYS A 207 -6.41 -9.31 -27.73
C LYS A 207 -6.04 -7.93 -27.17
N VAL A 208 -4.93 -7.40 -27.66
CA VAL A 208 -4.50 -6.04 -27.38
C VAL A 208 -4.06 -5.39 -28.69
N ASN A 209 -4.71 -4.34 -29.09
CA ASN A 209 -4.55 -3.73 -30.41
C ASN A 209 -4.76 -4.79 -31.50
N ASP A 210 -3.76 -4.98 -32.37
CA ASP A 210 -3.77 -5.98 -33.45
C ASP A 210 -3.17 -7.35 -33.05
N TYR A 211 -2.67 -7.45 -31.81
CA TYR A 211 -2.02 -8.67 -31.33
C TYR A 211 -3.00 -9.60 -30.62
N ARG A 212 -2.88 -10.91 -30.88
CA ARG A 212 -3.59 -11.97 -30.18
C ARG A 212 -2.58 -12.96 -29.64
N ILE A 213 -2.55 -13.11 -28.31
CA ILE A 213 -1.57 -13.94 -27.61
C ILE A 213 -2.28 -14.85 -26.60
N TYR A 214 -1.83 -16.09 -26.49
CA TYR A 214 -2.21 -16.99 -25.41
C TYR A 214 -1.28 -16.78 -24.23
N LEU A 215 -1.83 -16.46 -23.07
CA LEU A 215 -1.07 -16.27 -21.84
C LEU A 215 -1.12 -17.56 -21.03
N SER A 216 0.00 -18.25 -20.93
CA SER A 216 0.15 -19.38 -20.01
C SER A 216 0.35 -18.86 -18.59
N HIS A 217 -0.17 -19.58 -17.61
CA HIS A 217 -0.13 -19.17 -16.21
C HIS A 217 0.05 -20.36 -15.27
N VAL A 218 0.40 -20.05 -14.04
CA VAL A 218 0.30 -20.96 -12.88
C VAL A 218 -0.30 -20.21 -11.71
N ILE A 219 -0.89 -20.94 -10.79
CA ILE A 219 -1.47 -20.41 -9.56
C ILE A 219 -0.79 -21.09 -8.38
N GLY A 220 -0.20 -20.28 -7.49
CA GLY A 220 0.17 -20.71 -6.15
C GLY A 220 -0.89 -20.27 -5.16
N ALA A 221 -1.22 -21.09 -4.18
CA ALA A 221 -2.18 -20.75 -3.14
C ALA A 221 -1.67 -21.18 -1.76
N VAL A 222 -1.87 -20.31 -0.78
CA VAL A 222 -1.53 -20.55 0.64
C VAL A 222 -2.74 -20.19 1.48
N ARG A 223 -3.18 -21.11 2.34
CA ARG A 223 -4.18 -20.85 3.36
C ARG A 223 -3.48 -20.51 4.65
N HIS A 224 -3.93 -19.45 5.32
CA HIS A 224 -3.46 -19.10 6.65
C HIS A 224 -3.88 -20.20 7.61
N LEU A 225 -2.89 -20.76 8.28
CA LEU A 225 -3.04 -21.82 9.28
C LEU A 225 -2.30 -21.34 10.55
N ASP A 226 -2.61 -21.94 11.71
CA ASP A 226 -2.06 -21.53 13.01
C ASP A 226 -0.52 -21.48 13.06
N HIS A 227 0.17 -22.14 12.16
CA HIS A 227 1.63 -22.19 12.09
C HIS A 227 2.26 -21.13 11.18
N LEU A 228 1.47 -20.41 10.35
CA LEU A 228 1.95 -19.28 9.54
C LEU A 228 1.63 -17.96 10.23
N GLN A 229 2.47 -17.57 11.18
CA GLN A 229 2.24 -16.43 12.07
C GLN A 229 2.89 -15.13 11.60
N THR A 230 3.80 -15.20 10.62
CA THR A 230 4.51 -14.02 10.13
C THR A 230 4.28 -13.81 8.64
N ILE A 231 4.36 -12.54 8.22
CA ILE A 231 4.27 -12.16 6.80
C ILE A 231 5.35 -12.89 6.00
N GLU A 232 6.56 -12.99 6.53
CA GLU A 232 7.68 -13.63 5.88
C GLU A 232 7.38 -15.11 5.59
N GLN A 233 6.82 -15.83 6.55
CA GLN A 233 6.41 -17.24 6.35
C GLN A 233 5.36 -17.36 5.25
N ILE A 234 4.35 -16.48 5.21
CA ILE A 234 3.30 -16.49 4.19
C ILE A 234 3.89 -16.21 2.80
N ILE A 235 4.77 -15.21 2.68
CA ILE A 235 5.40 -14.85 1.42
C ILE A 235 6.31 -15.97 0.92
N ASN A 236 7.14 -16.53 1.80
CA ASN A 236 8.01 -17.66 1.45
C ASN A 236 7.20 -18.89 1.00
N ALA A 237 6.07 -19.17 1.66
CA ALA A 237 5.19 -20.27 1.31
C ALA A 237 4.53 -20.06 -0.06
N ILE A 238 4.04 -18.86 -0.36
CA ILE A 238 3.42 -18.55 -1.66
C ILE A 238 4.45 -18.58 -2.79
N GLU A 239 5.65 -18.02 -2.60
CA GLU A 239 6.73 -18.07 -3.58
C GLU A 239 7.20 -19.50 -3.84
N TYR A 240 7.24 -20.35 -2.82
CA TYR A 240 7.53 -21.76 -2.96
C TYR A 240 6.45 -22.48 -3.78
N ALA A 241 5.15 -22.25 -3.49
CA ALA A 241 4.03 -22.82 -4.23
C ALA A 241 4.06 -22.42 -5.72
N ILE A 242 4.33 -21.15 -6.01
CA ILE A 242 4.46 -20.63 -7.39
C ILE A 242 5.61 -21.34 -8.12
N ASN A 243 6.79 -21.41 -7.48
CA ASN A 243 7.95 -22.04 -8.07
C ASN A 243 7.71 -23.52 -8.34
N ARG A 244 7.04 -24.21 -7.45
CA ARG A 244 6.67 -25.62 -7.65
C ARG A 244 5.67 -25.80 -8.78
N ALA A 245 4.66 -24.94 -8.88
CA ALA A 245 3.72 -24.93 -10.00
C ALA A 245 4.40 -24.65 -11.35
N LYS A 246 5.44 -23.81 -11.35
CA LYS A 246 6.25 -23.54 -12.55
C LYS A 246 7.05 -24.77 -13.03
N VAL A 247 7.53 -25.61 -12.09
CA VAL A 247 8.29 -26.83 -12.40
C VAL A 247 7.38 -27.97 -12.80
N ASN A 248 6.26 -28.17 -12.11
CA ASN A 248 5.26 -29.20 -12.44
C ASN A 248 4.40 -28.71 -13.62
N GLN A 249 4.64 -29.25 -14.81
CA GLN A 249 3.91 -28.85 -16.01
C GLN A 249 2.46 -29.35 -16.04
N GLU A 250 2.12 -30.35 -15.24
CA GLU A 250 0.80 -30.99 -15.22
C GLU A 250 -0.20 -30.26 -14.28
N GLU A 251 0.29 -29.50 -13.30
CA GLU A 251 -0.55 -28.81 -12.32
C GLU A 251 -0.55 -27.29 -12.58
N GLU A 252 -1.68 -26.77 -13.04
CA GLU A 252 -1.86 -25.30 -13.16
C GLU A 252 -2.01 -24.61 -11.80
N ILE A 253 -2.35 -25.37 -10.73
CA ILE A 253 -2.56 -24.85 -9.37
C ILE A 253 -1.77 -25.68 -8.37
N CYS A 254 -0.99 -25.00 -7.53
CA CYS A 254 -0.28 -25.62 -6.43
C CYS A 254 -0.74 -25.01 -5.09
N TYR A 255 -1.37 -25.82 -4.26
CA TYR A 255 -1.68 -25.46 -2.89
C TYR A 255 -0.50 -25.81 -1.98
N CYS A 256 -0.03 -24.84 -1.19
CA CYS A 256 1.01 -25.10 -0.20
C CYS A 256 0.42 -25.88 0.97
N ASP A 257 0.75 -27.17 1.07
CA ASP A 257 0.35 -28.05 2.15
C ASP A 257 1.41 -28.09 3.28
N GLN A 258 1.08 -28.76 4.39
CA GLN A 258 2.00 -28.91 5.54
C GLN A 258 3.31 -29.61 5.17
N LYS A 259 3.27 -30.58 4.25
CA LYS A 259 4.46 -31.29 3.76
C LYS A 259 5.40 -30.33 3.02
N MET A 260 4.83 -29.45 2.22
CA MET A 260 5.57 -28.42 1.49
C MET A 260 6.18 -27.40 2.45
N LEU A 261 5.46 -26.98 3.48
CA LEU A 261 6.00 -26.08 4.51
C LEU A 261 7.17 -26.70 5.25
N GLY A 262 7.08 -27.98 5.65
CA GLY A 262 8.19 -28.71 6.24
C GLY A 262 9.43 -28.83 5.33
N GLN A 263 9.23 -28.97 4.03
CA GLN A 263 10.33 -28.95 3.04
C GLN A 263 10.97 -27.56 2.93
N LEU A 264 10.16 -26.50 2.96
CA LEU A 264 10.62 -25.12 2.93
C LEU A 264 11.44 -24.77 4.17
N GLU A 265 10.95 -25.15 5.36
CA GLU A 265 11.67 -24.96 6.63
C GLU A 265 13.02 -25.67 6.62
N ARG A 266 13.05 -26.93 6.20
CA ARG A 266 14.29 -27.72 6.07
C ARG A 266 15.27 -27.07 5.09
N LYS A 267 14.79 -26.58 3.95
CA LYS A 267 15.61 -25.82 2.98
C LYS A 267 16.21 -24.57 3.60
N ASN A 268 15.42 -23.79 4.34
CA ASN A 268 15.87 -22.58 4.98
C ASN A 268 16.91 -22.88 6.09
N GLN A 269 16.72 -23.92 6.88
CA GLN A 269 17.71 -24.39 7.86
C GLN A 269 19.03 -24.77 7.20
N ILE A 270 18.99 -25.51 6.09
CA ILE A 270 20.20 -25.88 5.35
C ILE A 270 20.91 -24.62 4.83
N ILE A 271 20.17 -23.66 4.26
CA ILE A 271 20.75 -22.40 3.77
C ILE A 271 21.40 -21.62 4.91
N GLN A 272 20.77 -21.59 6.09
CA GLN A 272 21.31 -20.91 7.25
C GLN A 272 22.59 -21.56 7.74
N ILE A 273 22.63 -22.89 7.87
CA ILE A 273 23.84 -23.66 8.26
C ILE A 273 24.96 -23.43 7.26
N LEU A 274 24.65 -23.41 5.94
CA LEU A 274 25.64 -23.15 4.91
C LEU A 274 26.19 -21.73 4.98
N LYS A 275 25.36 -20.73 5.28
CA LYS A 275 25.83 -19.34 5.46
C LYS A 275 26.74 -19.20 6.69
N GLU A 276 26.35 -19.78 7.82
CA GLU A 276 27.15 -19.77 9.06
C GLU A 276 28.52 -20.43 8.82
N LYS A 277 28.54 -21.58 8.14
CA LYS A 277 29.81 -22.26 7.81
C LYS A 277 30.67 -21.53 6.78
N LEU A 278 30.05 -20.78 5.86
CA LEU A 278 30.76 -19.93 4.91
C LEU A 278 31.40 -18.71 5.58
N GLU A 279 30.72 -18.12 6.58
CA GLU A 279 31.24 -17.00 7.37
C GLU A 279 32.36 -17.44 8.32
N ASP A 280 32.31 -18.66 8.83
CA ASP A 280 33.35 -19.24 9.72
C ASP A 280 34.53 -19.85 8.95
N GLU A 281 34.60 -19.77 7.60
CA GLU A 281 35.59 -20.42 6.73
C GLU A 281 35.81 -21.92 7.04
N SER A 282 34.86 -22.57 7.71
CA SER A 282 34.96 -23.95 8.17
C SER A 282 34.21 -24.90 7.21
N PHE A 283 34.68 -24.97 5.95
CA PHE A 283 34.32 -26.08 5.09
C PHE A 283 35.42 -27.15 5.20
N GLU A 284 35.21 -28.20 5.96
CA GLU A 284 35.82 -29.51 5.80
C GLU A 284 34.88 -30.47 5.08
#